data_dfd0519dc8d229519399909113f7be1e
#
_entry.id   dfd0519dc8d229519399909113f7be1e
#
_cell.length_a   1.000
_cell.length_b   1.000
_cell.length_c   1.000
_cell.angle_alpha   90.00
_cell.angle_beta   90.00
_cell.angle_gamma   90.00
#
_symmetry.space_group_name_H-M   'P 1'
#
loop_
_entity.id
_entity.type
_entity.pdbx_description
1 polymer ?
#
loop_
_entity_poly.entity_id
_entity_poly.type
_entity_poly.pdbx_seq_one_letter_code
_entity_poly.pdbx_strand_id
1 'polypeptide(L)'
;MARFGRVITAMVTPFDERGGLDLDAAARLAQWLTENGSEGLVLAGTTGEGPVLSEAEVVALTRRVRESVDVPILVGTGTNDTAKTIELTKRVSDTGIQGVLIVTPYYSRPSQAGLADHFARVANSTHLDVVLYDIPVRTGRRIEPETLLTLAREVDNIVAVKDAANTPTVTAVVAAAAPE
;
A
#
# COMPACT_ATOMS: atom_id res chain seq x y z
N MET A 1 -6.58 1.01 -19.47
CA MET A 1 -6.68 -0.18 -18.58
C MET A 1 -6.45 0.29 -17.15
N ALA A 2 -7.05 -0.36 -16.15
CA ALA A 2 -6.76 0.00 -14.75
C ALA A 2 -5.28 -0.26 -14.44
N ARG A 3 -4.60 0.72 -13.80
CA ARG A 3 -3.14 0.76 -13.58
C ARG A 3 -2.58 -0.47 -12.86
N PHE A 4 -3.35 -1.03 -11.92
CA PHE A 4 -2.97 -2.21 -11.13
C PHE A 4 -3.91 -3.41 -11.32
N GLY A 5 -4.83 -3.34 -12.30
CA GLY A 5 -5.91 -4.31 -12.46
C GLY A 5 -7.21 -3.87 -11.78
N ARG A 6 -8.28 -4.61 -12.04
CA ARG A 6 -9.63 -4.36 -11.46
C ARG A 6 -9.86 -5.14 -10.17
N VAL A 7 -9.20 -6.29 -10.02
CA VAL A 7 -9.25 -7.14 -8.83
C VAL A 7 -7.85 -7.23 -8.25
N ILE A 8 -7.62 -6.52 -7.15
CA ILE A 8 -6.32 -6.48 -6.47
C ILE A 8 -6.49 -7.16 -5.12
N THR A 9 -5.87 -8.32 -4.93
CA THR A 9 -6.03 -9.11 -3.70
C THR A 9 -5.05 -8.67 -2.62
N ALA A 10 -5.58 -8.32 -1.44
CA ALA A 10 -4.77 -8.14 -0.24
C ALA A 10 -4.37 -9.53 0.29
N MET A 11 -3.17 -9.97 -0.04
CA MET A 11 -2.66 -11.30 0.24
C MET A 11 -2.31 -11.44 1.73
N VAL A 12 -2.64 -12.58 2.34
CA VAL A 12 -2.11 -12.95 3.67
C VAL A 12 -0.62 -13.27 3.57
N THR A 13 0.08 -13.15 4.69
CA THR A 13 1.49 -13.56 4.78
C THR A 13 1.55 -14.96 5.40
N PRO A 14 1.99 -15.99 4.68
CA PRO A 14 2.17 -17.33 5.23
C PRO A 14 3.36 -17.38 6.21
N PHE A 15 3.14 -18.05 7.33
CA PHE A 15 4.17 -18.35 8.32
C PHE A 15 4.28 -19.86 8.52
N ASP A 16 5.46 -20.33 8.89
CA ASP A 16 5.70 -21.71 9.27
C ASP A 16 5.20 -22.00 10.71
N GLU A 17 5.29 -23.26 11.13
CA GLU A 17 4.88 -23.70 12.47
C GLU A 17 5.67 -23.06 13.62
N ARG A 18 6.80 -22.43 13.32
CA ARG A 18 7.67 -21.73 14.28
C ARG A 18 7.45 -20.22 14.26
N GLY A 19 6.50 -19.74 13.41
CA GLY A 19 6.23 -18.33 13.22
C GLY A 19 7.22 -17.61 12.31
N GLY A 20 8.09 -18.33 11.60
CA GLY A 20 8.96 -17.78 10.57
C GLY A 20 8.22 -17.58 9.26
N LEU A 21 8.69 -16.62 8.43
CA LEU A 21 8.11 -16.33 7.14
C LEU A 21 8.29 -17.51 6.17
N ASP A 22 7.16 -18.09 5.67
CA ASP A 22 7.19 -19.15 4.64
C ASP A 22 7.14 -18.54 3.24
N LEU A 23 8.30 -18.25 2.68
CA LEU A 23 8.45 -17.65 1.36
C LEU A 23 7.94 -18.54 0.23
N ASP A 24 8.07 -19.86 0.37
CA ASP A 24 7.62 -20.80 -0.67
C ASP A 24 6.10 -20.93 -0.66
N ALA A 25 5.47 -20.96 0.51
CA ALA A 25 4.01 -20.88 0.60
C ALA A 25 3.50 -19.54 0.08
N ALA A 26 4.19 -18.42 0.33
CA ALA A 26 3.82 -17.12 -0.21
C ALA A 26 3.86 -17.10 -1.74
N ALA A 27 4.87 -17.69 -2.37
CA ALA A 27 4.98 -17.81 -3.82
C ALA A 27 3.84 -18.66 -4.40
N ARG A 28 3.58 -19.84 -3.81
CA ARG A 28 2.47 -20.71 -4.25
C ARG A 28 1.11 -20.02 -4.11
N LEU A 29 0.88 -19.31 -3.01
CA LEU A 29 -0.36 -18.55 -2.80
C LEU A 29 -0.53 -17.43 -3.84
N ALA A 30 0.54 -16.68 -4.13
CA ALA A 30 0.52 -15.63 -5.12
C ALA A 30 0.16 -16.17 -6.52
N GLN A 31 0.77 -17.29 -6.94
CA GLN A 31 0.46 -17.97 -8.19
C GLN A 31 -1.02 -18.42 -8.22
N TRP A 32 -1.47 -19.08 -7.17
CA TRP A 32 -2.85 -19.53 -7.07
C TRP A 32 -3.85 -18.37 -7.16
N LEU A 33 -3.59 -17.24 -6.48
CA LEU A 33 -4.45 -16.05 -6.54
C LEU A 33 -4.55 -15.48 -7.96
N THR A 34 -3.42 -15.39 -8.66
CA THR A 34 -3.39 -14.86 -10.03
C THR A 34 -4.06 -15.79 -11.03
N GLU A 35 -3.88 -17.09 -10.90
CA GLU A 35 -4.58 -18.10 -11.70
C GLU A 35 -6.10 -18.12 -11.45
N ASN A 36 -6.54 -17.64 -10.28
CA ASN A 36 -7.95 -17.57 -9.88
C ASN A 36 -8.53 -16.15 -9.93
N GLY A 37 -7.98 -15.28 -10.77
CA GLY A 37 -8.61 -14.02 -11.16
C GLY A 37 -8.10 -12.77 -10.45
N SER A 38 -7.04 -12.84 -9.64
CA SER A 38 -6.37 -11.62 -9.15
C SER A 38 -5.56 -10.99 -10.28
N GLU A 39 -5.87 -9.74 -10.59
CA GLU A 39 -5.17 -8.95 -11.60
C GLU A 39 -3.99 -8.14 -10.99
N GLY A 40 -3.89 -8.12 -9.67
CA GLY A 40 -2.81 -7.50 -8.90
C GLY A 40 -2.80 -8.01 -7.46
N LEU A 41 -1.71 -7.78 -6.74
CA LEU A 41 -1.55 -8.21 -5.36
C LEU A 41 -1.11 -7.04 -4.46
N VAL A 42 -1.58 -7.05 -3.20
CA VAL A 42 -1.05 -6.20 -2.14
C VAL A 42 -0.35 -7.09 -1.11
N LEU A 43 0.94 -6.90 -0.91
CA LEU A 43 1.75 -7.58 0.10
C LEU A 43 1.94 -6.69 1.34
N ALA A 44 2.14 -7.30 2.48
CA ALA A 44 2.39 -6.60 3.75
C ALA A 44 1.39 -5.48 4.07
N GLY A 45 0.15 -5.60 3.56
CA GLY A 45 -0.96 -4.75 3.99
C GLY A 45 -1.53 -5.22 5.34
N THR A 46 -2.69 -4.70 5.74
CA THR A 46 -3.36 -5.11 6.99
C THR A 46 -3.65 -6.62 7.01
N THR A 47 -4.17 -7.16 5.90
CA THR A 47 -4.46 -8.60 5.74
C THR A 47 -3.19 -9.44 5.80
N GLY A 48 -2.09 -8.92 5.29
CA GLY A 48 -0.78 -9.56 5.30
C GLY A 48 0.03 -9.28 6.57
N GLU A 49 -0.61 -8.79 7.63
CA GLU A 49 0.01 -8.57 8.96
C GLU A 49 1.26 -7.67 8.90
N GLY A 50 1.29 -6.71 7.97
CA GLY A 50 2.45 -5.84 7.72
C GLY A 50 3.08 -5.23 8.97
N PRO A 51 2.33 -4.74 9.97
CA PRO A 51 2.91 -4.14 11.18
C PRO A 51 3.76 -5.06 12.04
N VAL A 52 3.65 -6.39 11.90
CA VAL A 52 4.44 -7.37 12.67
C VAL A 52 5.64 -7.93 11.89
N LEU A 53 5.71 -7.64 10.60
CA LEU A 53 6.86 -8.00 9.76
C LEU A 53 8.02 -7.02 9.98
N SER A 54 9.22 -7.55 10.09
CA SER A 54 10.43 -6.75 9.99
C SER A 54 10.63 -6.23 8.55
N GLU A 55 11.37 -5.15 8.38
CA GLU A 55 11.68 -4.62 7.05
C GLU A 55 12.40 -5.65 6.16
N ALA A 56 13.25 -6.49 6.74
CA ALA A 56 13.94 -7.55 6.02
C ALA A 56 12.95 -8.61 5.49
N GLU A 57 11.95 -8.98 6.28
CA GLU A 57 10.90 -9.91 5.89
C GLU A 57 10.01 -9.31 4.79
N VAL A 58 9.64 -8.03 4.88
CA VAL A 58 8.88 -7.36 3.81
C VAL A 58 9.64 -7.39 2.49
N VAL A 59 10.94 -7.08 2.51
CA VAL A 59 11.78 -7.12 1.30
C VAL A 59 11.93 -8.56 0.75
N ALA A 60 12.15 -9.55 1.62
CA ALA A 60 12.27 -10.95 1.21
C ALA A 60 10.97 -11.48 0.60
N LEU A 61 9.82 -11.22 1.26
CA LEU A 61 8.49 -11.56 0.75
C LEU A 61 8.24 -10.93 -0.62
N THR A 62 8.54 -9.64 -0.75
CA THR A 62 8.33 -8.88 -1.99
C THR A 62 9.12 -9.49 -3.14
N ARG A 63 10.40 -9.76 -2.96
CA ARG A 63 11.26 -10.39 -3.98
C ARG A 63 10.75 -11.76 -4.38
N ARG A 64 10.46 -12.60 -3.40
CA ARG A 64 10.00 -13.98 -3.66
C ARG A 64 8.68 -14.03 -4.41
N VAL A 65 7.73 -13.17 -4.04
CA VAL A 65 6.46 -13.09 -4.77
C VAL A 65 6.66 -12.48 -6.16
N ARG A 66 7.48 -11.43 -6.31
CA ARG A 66 7.77 -10.84 -7.63
C ARG A 66 8.35 -11.84 -8.62
N GLU A 67 9.21 -12.75 -8.15
CA GLU A 67 9.78 -13.84 -8.95
C GLU A 67 8.75 -14.88 -9.41
N SER A 68 7.60 -14.96 -8.73
CA SER A 68 6.62 -16.02 -8.94
C SER A 68 5.40 -15.63 -9.79
N VAL A 69 5.16 -14.32 -10.00
CA VAL A 69 3.99 -13.81 -10.74
C VAL A 69 4.34 -12.57 -11.58
N ASP A 70 3.59 -12.33 -12.65
CA ASP A 70 3.81 -11.18 -13.56
C ASP A 70 2.81 -10.02 -13.35
N VAL A 71 1.80 -10.21 -12.49
CA VAL A 71 0.82 -9.15 -12.20
C VAL A 71 1.43 -7.99 -11.40
N PRO A 72 0.82 -6.80 -11.45
CA PRO A 72 1.24 -5.68 -10.61
C PRO A 72 1.22 -6.02 -9.12
N ILE A 73 2.25 -5.58 -8.41
CA ILE A 73 2.40 -5.74 -6.96
C ILE A 73 2.47 -4.38 -6.30
N LEU A 74 1.64 -4.20 -5.27
CA LEU A 74 1.72 -3.10 -4.31
C LEU A 74 2.27 -3.64 -2.99
N VAL A 75 3.15 -2.90 -2.33
CA VAL A 75 3.69 -3.30 -1.02
C VAL A 75 3.31 -2.28 0.04
N GLY A 76 2.75 -2.75 1.15
CA GLY A 76 2.48 -1.94 2.32
C GLY A 76 3.78 -1.54 3.01
N THR A 77 4.15 -0.26 2.91
CA THR A 77 5.34 0.29 3.57
C THR A 77 5.02 1.36 4.60
N GLY A 78 3.73 1.79 4.64
CA GLY A 78 3.27 2.86 5.53
C GLY A 78 3.33 2.47 7.00
N THR A 79 3.91 3.36 7.80
CA THR A 79 3.91 3.31 9.26
C THR A 79 3.46 4.65 9.83
N ASN A 80 3.40 4.79 11.16
CA ASN A 80 3.16 6.07 11.82
C ASN A 80 4.41 6.95 11.96
N ASP A 81 5.54 6.51 11.42
CA ASP A 81 6.82 7.22 11.40
C ASP A 81 7.21 7.51 9.95
N THR A 82 7.31 8.78 9.58
CA THR A 82 7.62 9.21 8.21
C THR A 82 9.00 8.73 7.76
N ALA A 83 10.00 8.78 8.64
CA ALA A 83 11.37 8.39 8.30
C ALA A 83 11.47 6.89 8.03
N LYS A 84 10.86 6.04 8.88
CA LYS A 84 10.79 4.59 8.67
C LYS A 84 10.00 4.22 7.43
N THR A 85 8.89 4.92 7.18
CA THR A 85 8.10 4.72 5.95
C THR A 85 8.93 5.00 4.70
N ILE A 86 9.71 6.11 4.69
CA ILE A 86 10.62 6.44 3.59
C ILE A 86 11.71 5.37 3.43
N GLU A 87 12.31 4.92 4.53
CA GLU A 87 13.37 3.91 4.50
C GLU A 87 12.87 2.60 3.89
N LEU A 88 11.77 2.05 4.40
CA LEU A 88 11.19 0.81 3.85
C LEU A 88 10.74 0.99 2.40
N THR A 89 10.13 2.13 2.05
CA THR A 89 9.74 2.44 0.68
C THR A 89 10.93 2.39 -0.27
N LYS A 90 12.05 3.00 0.09
CA LYS A 90 13.30 2.93 -0.70
C LYS A 90 13.82 1.50 -0.84
N ARG A 91 13.81 0.72 0.22
CA ARG A 91 14.28 -0.68 0.20
C ARG A 91 13.48 -1.60 -0.71
N VAL A 92 12.18 -1.37 -0.85
CA VAL A 92 11.34 -2.15 -1.78
C VAL A 92 11.34 -1.62 -3.21
N SER A 93 11.77 -0.37 -3.44
CA SER A 93 11.73 0.26 -4.78
C SER A 93 12.54 -0.50 -5.83
N ASP A 94 13.61 -1.17 -5.43
CA ASP A 94 14.50 -1.93 -6.33
C ASP A 94 14.10 -3.41 -6.50
N THR A 95 12.89 -3.78 -6.06
CA THR A 95 12.42 -5.18 -6.13
C THR A 95 11.57 -5.51 -7.36
N GLY A 96 11.38 -4.55 -8.28
CA GLY A 96 10.63 -4.73 -9.52
C GLY A 96 9.10 -4.67 -9.34
N ILE A 97 8.62 -4.09 -8.24
CA ILE A 97 7.19 -3.83 -7.98
C ILE A 97 6.71 -2.57 -8.69
N GLN A 98 5.40 -2.41 -8.81
CA GLN A 98 4.79 -1.27 -9.50
C GLN A 98 4.42 -0.12 -8.55
N GLY A 99 4.19 -0.40 -7.28
CA GLY A 99 3.82 0.66 -6.35
C GLY A 99 3.87 0.27 -4.88
N VAL A 100 3.60 1.26 -4.05
CA VAL A 100 3.53 1.12 -2.60
C VAL A 100 2.18 1.56 -2.06
N LEU A 101 1.73 0.90 -0.99
CA LEU A 101 0.51 1.22 -0.27
C LEU A 101 0.87 1.90 1.06
N ILE A 102 0.53 3.18 1.18
CA ILE A 102 0.87 3.99 2.36
C ILE A 102 -0.38 4.24 3.19
N VAL A 103 -0.45 3.57 4.33
CA VAL A 103 -1.55 3.75 5.29
C VAL A 103 -1.42 5.10 6.00
N THR A 104 -2.56 5.72 6.31
CA THR A 104 -2.61 6.88 7.20
C THR A 104 -1.85 6.61 8.49
N PRO A 105 -0.93 7.49 8.95
CA PRO A 105 -0.26 7.33 10.22
C PRO A 105 -1.25 7.07 11.35
N TYR A 106 -1.13 5.91 11.95
CA TYR A 106 -2.03 5.41 13.00
C TYR A 106 -1.55 5.82 14.40
N TYR A 107 -2.42 5.67 15.40
CA TYR A 107 -2.18 5.93 16.81
C TYR A 107 -2.04 7.43 17.17
N SER A 108 -1.09 8.16 16.58
CA SER A 108 -0.79 9.57 16.91
C SER A 108 -1.80 10.58 16.36
N ARG A 109 -2.64 10.18 15.41
CA ARG A 109 -3.76 10.98 14.84
C ARG A 109 -3.34 12.38 14.40
N PRO A 110 -2.41 12.52 13.43
CA PRO A 110 -1.89 13.79 12.98
C PRO A 110 -2.98 14.72 12.39
N SER A 111 -2.68 16.00 12.28
CA SER A 111 -3.54 16.97 11.56
C SER A 111 -3.56 16.67 10.06
N GLN A 112 -4.51 17.24 9.31
CA GLN A 112 -4.56 17.09 7.84
C GLN A 112 -3.29 17.63 7.18
N ALA A 113 -2.76 18.76 7.65
CA ALA A 113 -1.48 19.28 7.17
C ALA A 113 -0.31 18.32 7.45
N GLY A 114 -0.31 17.66 8.62
CA GLY A 114 0.69 16.63 8.95
C GLY A 114 0.54 15.38 8.10
N LEU A 115 -0.68 14.98 7.72
CA LEU A 115 -0.93 13.90 6.76
C LEU A 115 -0.41 14.26 5.37
N ALA A 116 -0.71 15.46 4.90
CA ALA A 116 -0.24 15.93 3.59
C ALA A 116 1.29 15.95 3.52
N ASP A 117 1.97 16.49 4.53
CA ASP A 117 3.45 16.48 4.59
C ASP A 117 4.01 15.05 4.61
N HIS A 118 3.43 14.16 5.45
CA HIS A 118 3.84 12.75 5.51
C HIS A 118 3.76 12.08 4.13
N PHE A 119 2.60 12.13 3.48
CA PHE A 119 2.38 11.47 2.20
C PHE A 119 3.24 12.07 1.09
N ALA A 120 3.34 13.39 1.00
CA ALA A 120 4.17 14.07 0.01
C ALA A 120 5.65 13.70 0.17
N ARG A 121 6.18 13.69 1.40
CA ARG A 121 7.58 13.31 1.66
C ARG A 121 7.86 11.85 1.31
N VAL A 122 6.94 10.94 1.62
CA VAL A 122 7.08 9.51 1.23
C VAL A 122 7.04 9.38 -0.29
N ALA A 123 6.06 9.97 -0.94
CA ALA A 123 5.91 9.91 -2.39
C ALA A 123 7.14 10.48 -3.12
N ASN A 124 7.65 11.63 -2.69
CA ASN A 124 8.85 12.25 -3.25
C ASN A 124 10.15 11.44 -3.00
N SER A 125 10.12 10.40 -2.17
CA SER A 125 11.28 9.56 -1.88
C SER A 125 11.44 8.37 -2.82
N THR A 126 10.48 8.13 -3.73
CA THR A 126 10.45 6.98 -4.62
C THR A 126 9.95 7.37 -6.02
N HIS A 127 10.32 6.57 -7.02
CA HIS A 127 9.79 6.64 -8.39
C HIS A 127 8.56 5.76 -8.60
N LEU A 128 8.19 4.97 -7.59
CA LEU A 128 7.04 4.06 -7.67
C LEU A 128 5.72 4.83 -7.57
N ASP A 129 4.67 4.22 -8.10
CA ASP A 129 3.32 4.67 -7.87
C ASP A 129 2.94 4.54 -6.39
N VAL A 130 2.30 5.58 -5.85
CA VAL A 130 1.86 5.62 -4.46
C VAL A 130 0.35 5.53 -4.39
N VAL A 131 -0.14 4.55 -3.64
CA VAL A 131 -1.55 4.39 -3.30
C VAL A 131 -1.73 4.78 -1.83
N LEU A 132 -2.53 5.82 -1.58
CA LEU A 132 -2.87 6.19 -0.20
C LEU A 132 -3.89 5.20 0.37
N TYR A 133 -3.80 4.91 1.66
CA TYR A 133 -4.73 4.00 2.31
C TYR A 133 -5.45 4.67 3.48
N ASP A 134 -6.73 4.97 3.26
CA ASP A 134 -7.62 5.55 4.27
C ASP A 134 -8.46 4.47 4.95
N ILE A 135 -8.15 4.20 6.22
CA ILE A 135 -8.86 3.22 7.06
C ILE A 135 -9.06 3.75 8.48
N PRO A 136 -9.92 4.76 8.68
CA PRO A 136 -10.05 5.47 9.95
C PRO A 136 -10.47 4.57 11.13
N VAL A 137 -11.17 3.47 10.89
CA VAL A 137 -11.53 2.50 11.93
C VAL A 137 -10.29 1.87 12.61
N ARG A 138 -9.15 1.83 11.92
CA ARG A 138 -7.88 1.30 12.45
C ARG A 138 -6.89 2.40 12.80
N THR A 139 -6.83 3.46 12.00
CA THR A 139 -5.86 4.53 12.18
C THR A 139 -6.32 5.62 13.17
N GLY A 140 -7.63 5.69 13.43
CA GLY A 140 -8.24 6.74 14.26
C GLY A 140 -8.25 8.12 13.58
N ARG A 141 -7.82 8.22 12.32
CA ARG A 141 -7.80 9.45 11.53
C ARG A 141 -8.10 9.12 10.08
N ARG A 142 -9.04 9.86 9.47
CA ARG A 142 -9.28 9.78 8.04
C ARG A 142 -8.45 10.83 7.27
N ILE A 143 -8.29 10.62 5.99
CA ILE A 143 -7.81 11.64 5.06
C ILE A 143 -9.03 12.41 4.56
N GLU A 144 -9.11 13.71 4.83
CA GLU A 144 -10.22 14.53 4.36
C GLU A 144 -10.17 14.71 2.83
N PRO A 145 -11.35 14.90 2.15
CA PRO A 145 -11.41 15.04 0.69
C PRO A 145 -10.47 16.09 0.14
N GLU A 146 -10.41 17.27 0.77
CA GLU A 146 -9.54 18.38 0.37
C GLU A 146 -8.06 17.98 0.42
N THR A 147 -7.66 17.22 1.44
CA THR A 147 -6.29 16.70 1.56
C THR A 147 -5.96 15.71 0.45
N LEU A 148 -6.89 14.79 0.14
CA LEU A 148 -6.73 13.83 -0.97
C LEU A 148 -6.59 14.56 -2.30
N LEU A 149 -7.47 15.53 -2.59
CA LEU A 149 -7.47 16.29 -3.84
C LEU A 149 -6.22 17.17 -3.98
N THR A 150 -5.76 17.77 -2.90
CA THR A 150 -4.50 18.53 -2.89
C THR A 150 -3.32 17.63 -3.24
N LEU A 151 -3.19 16.49 -2.57
CA LEU A 151 -2.13 15.52 -2.83
C LEU A 151 -2.17 14.98 -4.27
N ALA A 152 -3.36 14.67 -4.79
CA ALA A 152 -3.52 14.18 -6.16
C ALA A 152 -3.14 15.21 -7.24
N ARG A 153 -3.21 16.51 -6.92
CA ARG A 153 -2.83 17.60 -7.85
C ARG A 153 -1.37 18.01 -7.75
N GLU A 154 -0.79 17.90 -6.56
CA GLU A 154 0.53 18.45 -6.27
C GLU A 154 1.65 17.41 -6.28
N VAL A 155 1.30 16.10 -6.25
CA VAL A 155 2.28 15.01 -6.16
C VAL A 155 2.00 13.96 -7.25
N ASP A 156 2.75 14.02 -8.33
CA ASP A 156 2.49 13.29 -9.58
C ASP A 156 2.40 11.77 -9.43
N ASN A 157 3.15 11.17 -8.51
CA ASN A 157 3.16 9.73 -8.30
C ASN A 157 2.18 9.24 -7.24
N ILE A 158 1.36 10.12 -6.64
CA ILE A 158 0.17 9.71 -5.88
C ILE A 158 -0.97 9.48 -6.86
N VAL A 159 -1.24 8.22 -7.18
CA VAL A 159 -2.07 7.84 -8.33
C VAL A 159 -3.42 7.22 -7.95
N ALA A 160 -3.61 6.87 -6.69
CA ALA A 160 -4.85 6.24 -6.24
C ALA A 160 -5.03 6.35 -4.72
N VAL A 161 -6.25 6.07 -4.28
CA VAL A 161 -6.59 5.84 -2.87
C VAL A 161 -7.29 4.49 -2.71
N LYS A 162 -6.85 3.69 -1.74
CA LYS A 162 -7.62 2.57 -1.21
C LYS A 162 -8.50 3.12 -0.09
N ASP A 163 -9.77 3.32 -0.40
CA ASP A 163 -10.75 3.84 0.56
C ASP A 163 -11.42 2.68 1.31
N ALA A 164 -11.17 2.60 2.60
CA ALA A 164 -11.84 1.73 3.55
C ALA A 164 -12.51 2.53 4.68
N ALA A 165 -12.85 3.79 4.42
CA ALA A 165 -13.53 4.68 5.37
C ALA A 165 -15.05 4.42 5.46
N ASN A 166 -15.58 3.56 4.58
CA ASN A 166 -17.00 3.21 4.51
C ASN A 166 -17.92 4.44 4.29
N THR A 167 -17.48 5.36 3.43
CA THR A 167 -18.23 6.58 3.09
C THR A 167 -18.36 6.74 1.56
N PRO A 168 -19.16 5.89 0.87
CA PRO A 168 -19.21 5.82 -0.60
C PRO A 168 -19.53 7.18 -1.26
N THR A 169 -20.37 8.01 -0.64
CA THR A 169 -20.72 9.34 -1.16
C THR A 169 -19.51 10.27 -1.23
N VAL A 170 -18.64 10.22 -0.21
CA VAL A 170 -17.41 11.04 -0.17
C VAL A 170 -16.43 10.52 -1.22
N THR A 171 -16.28 9.20 -1.32
CA THR A 171 -15.44 8.55 -2.33
C THR A 171 -15.85 8.94 -3.75
N ALA A 172 -17.17 8.97 -4.04
CA ALA A 172 -17.69 9.38 -5.34
C ALA A 172 -17.38 10.86 -5.65
N VAL A 173 -17.49 11.76 -4.65
CA VAL A 173 -17.14 13.18 -4.81
C VAL A 173 -15.65 13.36 -5.10
N VAL A 174 -14.79 12.66 -4.37
CA VAL A 174 -13.34 12.69 -4.58
C VAL A 174 -12.99 12.16 -5.97
N ALA A 175 -13.57 11.02 -6.37
CA ALA A 175 -13.33 10.43 -7.68
C ALA A 175 -13.75 11.34 -8.85
N ALA A 176 -14.87 12.06 -8.69
CA ALA A 176 -15.36 13.01 -9.71
C ALA A 176 -14.52 14.29 -9.81
N ALA A 177 -13.80 14.67 -8.75
CA ALA A 177 -13.01 15.89 -8.68
C ALA A 177 -11.49 15.63 -8.82
N ALA A 178 -11.06 14.37 -8.86
CA ALA A 178 -9.66 14.00 -9.05
C ALA A 178 -9.18 14.34 -10.48
N PRO A 179 -7.91 14.68 -10.67
CA PRO A 179 -7.33 14.81 -12.02
C PRO A 179 -7.37 13.46 -12.76
N GLU A 180 -7.39 13.54 -14.10
CA GLU A 180 -7.36 12.37 -14.99
C GLU A 180 -6.04 11.59 -14.92
#